data_3dd3a0cbcfb6c543594f407ebeb6abb5
#
_entry.id   3dd3a0cbcfb6c543594f407ebeb6abb5
#
_cell.length_a   1.000
_cell.length_b   1.000
_cell.length_c   1.000
_cell.angle_alpha   90.00
_cell.angle_beta   90.00
_cell.angle_gamma   90.00
#
_symmetry.space_group_name_H-M   'P 1'
#
loop_
_entity.id
_entity.type
_entity.pdbx_description
1 polymer ?
#
loop_
_entity_poly.entity_id
_entity_poly.type
_entity_poly.pdbx_seq_one_letter_code
_entity_poly.pdbx_strand_id
1 'polypeptide(L)'
;MSAETATSPTPVVVCNEDDLAVGEARRFDVGGHRLAVVRGHDCWFAINDECSHADFSLAEGDVDLDDCTIECWKHGSFFSLTTGAAETLPATRPVAAYPVVVKDGEVLVTIQTPN
;
A
#
# COMPACT_ATOMS: atom_id res chain seq x y z
N MET A 1 -7.06 2.83 32.00
CA MET A 1 -6.85 2.52 31.47
C MET A 1 -6.63 2.57 30.38
N SER A 2 -6.51 2.73 29.88
CA SER A 2 -6.39 2.80 28.83
C SER A 2 -5.22 2.50 28.06
N ALA A 3 -4.43 1.90 28.42
CA ALA A 3 -3.21 1.56 27.75
C ALA A 3 -3.41 0.80 26.47
N GLU A 4 -4.50 0.23 26.36
CA GLU A 4 -4.83 -0.52 25.18
C GLU A 4 -4.80 0.31 23.94
N THR A 5 -4.84 1.60 24.06
CA THR A 5 -4.87 2.43 22.88
C THR A 5 -3.62 2.32 22.05
N ALA A 6 -2.51 1.89 22.63
CA ALA A 6 -1.26 1.84 21.90
C ALA A 6 -1.29 0.86 20.74
N THR A 7 -2.18 -0.13 20.77
CA THR A 7 -2.25 -1.13 19.72
C THR A 7 -3.44 -0.97 18.82
N SER A 8 -4.25 0.04 19.02
CA SER A 8 -5.46 0.22 18.22
C SER A 8 -5.11 0.66 16.80
N PRO A 9 -5.72 0.02 15.80
CA PRO A 9 -5.56 0.50 14.42
C PRO A 9 -6.17 1.89 14.30
N THR A 10 -5.52 2.73 13.55
CA THR A 10 -5.99 4.11 13.35
C THR A 10 -6.16 4.37 11.88
N PRO A 11 -7.39 4.60 11.41
CA PRO A 11 -7.59 4.99 10.01
C PRO A 11 -7.16 6.44 9.81
N VAL A 12 -6.46 6.67 8.71
CA VAL A 12 -5.93 7.98 8.37
C VAL A 12 -6.36 8.30 6.94
N VAL A 13 -6.90 9.50 6.74
CA VAL A 13 -7.24 9.96 5.41
C VAL A 13 -5.96 10.27 4.66
N VAL A 14 -5.74 9.60 3.52
CA VAL A 14 -4.54 9.81 2.72
C VAL A 14 -4.83 10.65 1.48
N CYS A 15 -6.04 10.55 0.93
CA CYS A 15 -6.40 11.33 -0.26
C CYS A 15 -7.91 11.24 -0.47
N ASN A 16 -8.41 11.95 -1.47
CA ASN A 16 -9.77 11.78 -1.95
C ASN A 16 -9.79 10.73 -3.06
N GLU A 17 -10.91 10.06 -3.23
CA GLU A 17 -10.96 9.01 -4.25
C GLU A 17 -10.77 9.56 -5.67
N ASP A 18 -11.06 10.83 -5.89
CA ASP A 18 -10.84 11.43 -7.21
C ASP A 18 -9.39 11.83 -7.45
N ASP A 19 -8.52 11.70 -6.46
CA ASP A 19 -7.11 12.08 -6.62
C ASP A 19 -6.33 11.08 -7.45
N LEU A 20 -6.80 9.83 -7.54
CA LEU A 20 -6.14 8.81 -8.32
C LEU A 20 -7.10 8.24 -9.37
N ALA A 21 -6.56 7.96 -10.54
CA ALA A 21 -7.29 7.24 -11.57
C ALA A 21 -7.20 5.73 -11.30
N VAL A 22 -8.13 4.98 -11.87
CA VAL A 22 -8.08 3.52 -11.78
C VAL A 22 -6.78 3.02 -12.39
N GLY A 23 -6.06 2.19 -11.64
CA GLY A 23 -4.76 1.69 -12.06
C GLY A 23 -3.59 2.56 -11.69
N GLU A 24 -3.87 3.71 -11.07
CA GLU A 24 -2.80 4.62 -10.66
C GLU A 24 -2.30 4.27 -9.27
N ALA A 25 -0.98 4.33 -9.09
CA ALA A 25 -0.33 4.18 -7.78
C ALA A 25 0.31 5.50 -7.41
N ARG A 26 0.22 5.85 -6.13
CA ARG A 26 0.85 7.07 -5.64
C ARG A 26 1.41 6.84 -4.24
N ARG A 27 2.56 7.43 -3.99
CA ARG A 27 3.19 7.35 -2.67
C ARG A 27 2.63 8.40 -1.74
N PHE A 28 2.35 7.98 -0.52
CA PHE A 28 1.97 8.88 0.57
C PHE A 28 2.81 8.55 1.79
N ASP A 29 3.28 9.58 2.47
CA ASP A 29 4.01 9.42 3.72
C ASP A 29 3.09 9.80 4.85
N VAL A 30 2.77 8.85 5.71
CA VAL A 30 1.79 9.04 6.77
C VAL A 30 2.35 8.48 8.06
N GLY A 31 2.52 9.33 9.07
CA GLY A 31 2.94 8.88 10.38
C GLY A 31 4.23 8.07 10.40
N GLY A 32 5.17 8.42 9.53
CA GLY A 32 6.42 7.68 9.43
C GLY A 32 6.36 6.45 8.54
N HIS A 33 5.21 6.18 7.95
CA HIS A 33 5.03 5.04 7.04
C HIS A 33 5.03 5.52 5.60
N ARG A 34 5.75 4.80 4.75
CA ARG A 34 5.73 5.05 3.31
C ARG A 34 4.72 4.11 2.68
N LEU A 35 3.68 4.66 2.09
CA LEU A 35 2.59 3.88 1.53
C LEU A 35 2.53 4.04 0.03
N ALA A 36 2.37 2.92 -0.68
CA ALA A 36 1.97 2.93 -2.07
C ALA A 36 0.48 2.64 -2.10
N VAL A 37 -0.30 3.63 -2.49
CA VAL A 37 -1.77 3.52 -2.54
C VAL A 37 -2.16 3.37 -3.99
N VAL A 38 -2.96 2.35 -4.29
CA VAL A 38 -3.35 1.99 -5.65
C VAL A 38 -4.86 1.95 -5.75
N ARG A 39 -5.41 2.59 -6.77
CA ARG A 39 -6.83 2.52 -7.03
C ARG A 39 -7.12 1.37 -7.99
N GLY A 40 -7.92 0.40 -7.54
CA GLY A 40 -8.41 -0.69 -8.40
C GLY A 40 -9.74 -0.33 -9.06
N HIS A 41 -10.38 -1.32 -9.70
CA HIS A 41 -11.66 -1.08 -10.36
C HIS A 41 -12.76 -0.79 -9.35
N ASP A 42 -12.90 -1.66 -8.34
CA ASP A 42 -13.92 -1.50 -7.31
C ASP A 42 -13.31 -1.56 -5.92
N CYS A 43 -12.01 -1.39 -5.81
CA CYS A 43 -11.31 -1.57 -4.56
C CYS A 43 -10.07 -0.71 -4.54
N TRP A 44 -9.49 -0.59 -3.37
CA TRP A 44 -8.26 0.16 -3.16
C TRP A 44 -7.25 -0.70 -2.42
N PHE A 45 -5.99 -0.45 -2.67
CA PHE A 45 -4.90 -1.18 -2.03
C PHE A 45 -3.91 -0.21 -1.43
N ALA A 46 -3.30 -0.61 -0.32
CA ALA A 46 -2.20 0.13 0.27
C ALA A 46 -1.17 -0.87 0.76
N ILE A 47 0.05 -0.72 0.29
CA ILE A 47 1.16 -1.55 0.73
C ILE A 47 2.33 -0.64 1.08
N ASN A 48 3.32 -1.19 1.77
CA ASN A 48 4.52 -0.43 2.05
C ASN A 48 5.18 -0.07 0.71
N ASP A 49 5.55 1.19 0.57
CA ASP A 49 6.10 1.68 -0.69
C ASP A 49 7.53 1.22 -0.96
N GLU A 50 8.25 0.86 0.09
CA GLU A 50 9.64 0.45 -0.08
C GLU A 50 9.71 -1.01 -0.49
N CYS A 51 10.33 -1.27 -1.65
CA CYS A 51 10.53 -2.62 -2.12
C CYS A 51 11.40 -3.38 -1.11
N SER A 52 10.97 -4.60 -0.74
CA SER A 52 11.69 -5.38 0.26
C SER A 52 13.09 -5.80 -0.19
N HIS A 53 13.32 -5.81 -1.50
CA HIS A 53 14.60 -6.18 -2.07
C HIS A 53 15.59 -5.01 -2.06
N ALA A 54 15.11 -3.81 -2.28
CA ALA A 54 15.96 -2.64 -2.40
C ALA A 54 15.17 -1.39 -2.04
N ASP A 55 15.86 -0.28 -1.84
CA ASP A 55 15.24 0.97 -1.43
C ASP A 55 14.69 1.72 -2.65
N PHE A 56 13.67 1.17 -3.28
CA PHE A 56 12.99 1.80 -4.40
C PHE A 56 11.50 1.88 -4.12
N SER A 57 10.88 2.95 -4.65
CA SER A 57 9.46 3.18 -4.44
C SER A 57 8.63 2.26 -5.32
N LEU A 58 7.76 1.45 -4.70
CA LEU A 58 6.86 0.58 -5.45
C LEU A 58 5.80 1.39 -6.18
N ALA A 59 5.46 2.58 -5.69
CA ALA A 59 4.47 3.42 -6.36
C ALA A 59 4.95 3.89 -7.73
N GLU A 60 6.24 3.81 -8.02
CA GLU A 60 6.77 4.16 -9.33
C GLU A 60 6.77 2.98 -10.30
N GLY A 61 6.35 1.82 -9.85
CA GLY A 61 6.31 0.63 -10.69
C GLY A 61 5.01 0.51 -11.46
N ASP A 62 4.90 -0.59 -12.18
CA ASP A 62 3.73 -0.86 -13.01
C ASP A 62 2.69 -1.66 -12.25
N VAL A 63 1.45 -1.21 -12.33
CA VAL A 63 0.32 -1.87 -11.69
C VAL A 63 -0.37 -2.77 -12.70
N ASP A 64 -0.62 -4.02 -12.30
CA ASP A 64 -1.41 -4.96 -13.10
C ASP A 64 -2.65 -5.31 -12.29
N LEU A 65 -3.78 -4.73 -12.66
CA LEU A 65 -5.03 -4.96 -11.94
C LEU A 65 -5.62 -6.33 -12.21
N ASP A 66 -5.29 -6.94 -13.34
CA ASP A 66 -5.79 -8.27 -13.63
C ASP A 66 -5.20 -9.31 -12.70
N ASP A 67 -3.92 -9.17 -12.39
CA ASP A 67 -3.23 -10.04 -11.45
C ASP A 67 -3.16 -9.48 -10.05
N CYS A 68 -3.60 -8.25 -9.85
CA CYS A 68 -3.52 -7.54 -8.56
C CYS A 68 -2.09 -7.49 -8.04
N THR A 69 -1.18 -7.08 -8.91
CA THR A 69 0.24 -6.98 -8.55
C THR A 69 0.79 -5.61 -8.92
N ILE A 70 1.93 -5.29 -8.30
CA ILE A 70 2.71 -4.13 -8.67
C ILE A 70 4.15 -4.58 -8.87
N GLU A 71 4.77 -4.12 -9.94
CA GLU A 71 6.13 -4.50 -10.27
C GLU A 71 7.11 -3.44 -9.81
N CYS A 72 8.15 -3.87 -9.09
CA CYS A 72 9.24 -2.96 -8.73
C CYS A 72 9.99 -2.56 -10.00
N TRP A 73 10.02 -1.26 -10.29
CA TRP A 73 10.55 -0.79 -11.57
C TRP A 73 12.03 -1.10 -11.76
N LYS A 74 12.75 -1.33 -10.67
CA LYS A 74 14.21 -1.49 -10.76
C LYS A 74 14.63 -2.89 -11.17
N HIS A 75 14.03 -3.92 -10.57
CA HIS A 75 14.48 -5.30 -10.79
C HIS A 75 13.38 -6.23 -11.29
N GLY A 76 12.18 -5.72 -11.46
CA GLY A 76 11.09 -6.52 -11.99
C GLY A 76 10.45 -7.49 -11.03
N SER A 77 10.66 -7.32 -9.73
CA SER A 77 9.97 -8.14 -8.74
C SER A 77 8.51 -7.75 -8.64
N PHE A 78 7.61 -8.73 -8.56
CA PHE A 78 6.19 -8.50 -8.43
C PHE A 78 5.75 -8.71 -7.00
N PHE A 79 4.88 -7.82 -6.52
CA PHE A 79 4.30 -7.92 -5.18
C PHE A 79 2.78 -7.93 -5.29
N SER A 80 2.15 -8.76 -4.47
CA SER A 80 0.69 -8.79 -4.41
C SER A 80 0.17 -7.49 -3.79
N LEU A 81 -0.78 -6.85 -4.47
CA LEU A 81 -1.42 -5.66 -3.92
C LEU A 81 -2.33 -6.02 -2.75
N THR A 82 -2.83 -7.25 -2.71
CA THR A 82 -3.74 -7.69 -1.67
C THR A 82 -3.01 -8.05 -0.38
N THR A 83 -1.90 -8.76 -0.49
CA THR A 83 -1.22 -9.30 0.69
C THR A 83 0.17 -8.72 0.91
N GLY A 84 0.76 -8.10 -0.10
CA GLY A 84 2.14 -7.63 -0.03
C GLY A 84 3.17 -8.72 -0.27
N ALA A 85 2.74 -9.93 -0.59
CA ALA A 85 3.66 -11.04 -0.79
C ALA A 85 4.58 -10.80 -1.98
N ALA A 86 5.85 -11.15 -1.83
CA ALA A 86 6.79 -11.12 -2.94
C ALA A 86 6.54 -12.34 -3.82
N GLU A 87 6.16 -12.10 -5.06
CA GLU A 87 5.74 -13.20 -5.94
C GLU A 87 6.81 -13.65 -6.91
N THR A 88 7.78 -12.80 -7.19
CA THR A 88 8.87 -13.17 -8.07
C THR A 88 10.20 -12.64 -7.55
N LEU A 89 11.26 -13.35 -7.89
CA LEU A 89 12.61 -12.92 -7.57
C LEU A 89 12.94 -11.63 -8.33
N PRO A 90 13.88 -10.83 -7.81
CA PRO A 90 14.78 -11.11 -6.70
C PRO A 90 14.22 -10.85 -5.32
N ALA A 91 13.03 -10.26 -5.19
CA ALA A 91 12.44 -10.03 -3.88
C ALA A 91 11.97 -11.36 -3.29
N THR A 92 12.32 -11.60 -2.03
CA THR A 92 11.94 -12.84 -1.35
C THR A 92 11.14 -12.59 -0.09
N ARG A 93 11.03 -11.31 0.33
CA ARG A 93 10.29 -10.97 1.54
C ARG A 93 9.09 -10.11 1.19
N PRO A 94 7.96 -10.32 1.88
CA PRO A 94 6.78 -9.50 1.61
C PRO A 94 6.98 -8.08 2.12
N VAL A 95 6.16 -7.18 1.59
CA VAL A 95 5.99 -5.86 2.17
C VAL A 95 4.67 -5.85 2.93
N ALA A 96 4.53 -4.92 3.87
CA ALA A 96 3.30 -4.83 4.66
C ALA A 96 2.15 -4.38 3.78
N ALA A 97 0.96 -4.93 4.04
CA ALA A 97 -0.27 -4.51 3.38
C ALA A 97 -1.19 -3.93 4.45
N TYR A 98 -1.95 -2.89 4.06
CA TYR A 98 -2.80 -2.16 5.00
C TYR A 98 -4.24 -2.15 4.49
N PRO A 99 -5.22 -2.28 5.38
CA PRO A 99 -6.63 -2.16 4.97
C PRO A 99 -6.94 -0.75 4.47
N VAL A 100 -7.78 -0.67 3.45
CA VAL A 100 -8.21 0.60 2.89
C VAL A 100 -9.72 0.64 2.85
N VAL A 101 -10.29 1.77 3.24
CA VAL A 101 -11.72 2.00 3.21
C VAL A 101 -11.97 3.35 2.56
N VAL A 102 -12.99 3.44 1.73
CA VAL A 102 -13.44 4.72 1.17
C VAL A 102 -14.71 5.11 1.88
N LYS A 103 -14.74 6.32 2.43
CA LYS A 103 -15.89 6.82 3.15
C LYS A 103 -16.10 8.28 2.80
N ASP A 104 -17.28 8.61 2.30
CA ASP A 104 -17.63 9.99 1.95
C ASP A 104 -16.65 10.60 0.95
N GLY A 105 -16.15 9.79 0.02
CA GLY A 105 -15.20 10.25 -0.98
C GLY A 105 -13.78 10.34 -0.50
N GLU A 106 -13.49 9.98 0.74
CA GLU A 106 -12.15 10.02 1.29
C GLU A 106 -11.58 8.61 1.40
N VAL A 107 -10.32 8.48 1.05
CA VAL A 107 -9.60 7.20 1.12
C VAL A 107 -8.86 7.13 2.44
N LEU A 108 -9.23 6.15 3.26
CA LEU A 108 -8.63 5.97 4.58
C LEU A 108 -7.84 4.67 4.61
N VAL A 109 -6.62 4.75 5.10
CA VAL A 109 -5.76 3.59 5.29
C VAL A 109 -5.62 3.35 6.78
N THR A 110 -5.83 2.11 7.20
CA THR A 110 -5.68 1.74 8.61
C THR A 110 -4.26 1.34 8.87
N ILE A 111 -3.59 2.11 9.71
CA ILE A 111 -2.18 1.88 10.04
C ILE A 111 -2.12 1.33 11.44
N GLN A 112 -1.48 0.18 11.58
CA GLN A 112 -1.25 -0.42 12.89
C GLN A 112 0.14 -0.06 13.36
N THR A 113 0.21 0.52 14.53
CA THR A 113 1.49 0.87 15.11
C THR A 113 1.94 -0.26 16.02
N PRO A 114 3.11 -0.82 15.76
CA PRO A 114 3.62 -1.84 16.68
C PRO A 114 4.01 -1.20 18.00
N ASN A 115 3.94 -1.95 19.02
CA ASN A 115 4.35 -1.51 20.36
C ASN A 115 5.79 -1.81 20.63
#